data_142421faa3c4d4d01e405fdb4758c60f
#
_entry.id   142421faa3c4d4d01e405fdb4758c60f
#
_cell.length_a   1.000
_cell.length_b   1.000
_cell.length_c   1.000
_cell.angle_alpha   90.00
_cell.angle_beta   90.00
_cell.angle_gamma   90.00
#
_symmetry.space_group_name_H-M   'P 1'
#
loop_
_entity.id
_entity.type
_entity.pdbx_description
1 polymer ?
#
loop_
_entity_poly.entity_id
_entity_poly.type
_entity_poly.pdbx_seq_one_letter_code
_entity_poly.pdbx_strand_id
1 'polypeptide(L)'
;FYMLKAGIREFFAESEEIMRKERRWKKVLSALVLAAAMGVTAVGCGTSGGNTGSQPQGENAAATETAEVSDDIVNIGVTNTLGTLNPLLMDGGETNKYATSLMFLPLVELNSNLEFEGEIADSVTTEDNKNFIVHIDEKASWSDGEKITADDVVYTALRLTSPVIGNTSMMYYVFEGVGDDGFTEEGAESIDGIKAIDDATVQFTTKEEMSLTTFENSYARYLMTLPKHVIEQYTEEELKTAEWFNH
;
A
#
# COMPACT_ATOMS: atom_id res chain seq x y z
N PHE A 1 1.47 15.35 -5.32
CA PHE A 1 1.34 15.95 -3.97
C PHE A 1 -0.08 16.47 -3.69
N TYR A 2 -0.80 17.00 -4.69
CA TYR A 2 -2.16 17.50 -4.51
C TYR A 2 -3.21 16.37 -4.48
N MET A 3 -3.05 15.32 -5.27
CA MET A 3 -3.94 14.14 -5.25
C MET A 3 -3.71 13.27 -4.01
N LEU A 4 -2.45 13.04 -3.61
CA LEU A 4 -2.13 12.37 -2.35
C LEU A 4 -2.77 13.08 -1.15
N LYS A 5 -2.79 14.45 -1.14
CA LYS A 5 -3.48 15.24 -0.11
C LYS A 5 -5.01 15.12 -0.17
N ALA A 6 -5.61 14.91 -1.35
CA ALA A 6 -7.06 14.77 -1.49
C ALA A 6 -7.51 13.37 -1.02
N GLY A 7 -6.90 12.29 -1.49
CA GLY A 7 -7.21 10.92 -1.08
C GLY A 7 -6.94 10.67 0.40
N ILE A 8 -5.80 11.17 0.91
CA ILE A 8 -5.50 11.09 2.34
C ILE A 8 -6.52 11.90 3.17
N ARG A 9 -6.96 13.07 2.71
CA ARG A 9 -7.99 13.85 3.42
C ARG A 9 -9.35 13.16 3.47
N GLU A 10 -9.78 12.51 2.39
CA GLU A 10 -11.03 11.77 2.36
C GLU A 10 -10.95 10.50 3.23
N PHE A 11 -9.86 9.75 3.14
CA PHE A 11 -9.60 8.59 4.00
C PHE A 11 -9.57 8.97 5.48
N PHE A 12 -8.91 10.08 5.85
CA PHE A 12 -8.91 10.55 7.23
C PHE A 12 -10.27 11.14 7.66
N ALA A 13 -11.03 11.76 6.77
CA ALA A 13 -12.37 12.24 7.08
C ALA A 13 -13.33 11.09 7.38
N GLU A 14 -13.26 10.02 6.61
CA GLU A 14 -14.09 8.82 6.80
C GLU A 14 -13.65 8.03 8.05
N SER A 15 -12.35 7.89 8.28
CA SER A 15 -11.82 7.27 9.50
C SER A 15 -12.17 8.07 10.77
N GLU A 16 -12.19 9.41 10.70
CA GLU A 16 -12.66 10.25 11.81
C GLU A 16 -14.16 10.10 12.09
N GLU A 17 -14.96 9.89 11.06
CA GLU A 17 -16.41 9.67 11.24
C GLU A 17 -16.69 8.30 11.88
N ILE A 18 -15.98 7.26 11.47
CA ILE A 18 -16.03 5.93 12.08
C ILE A 18 -15.57 5.98 13.53
N MET A 19 -14.46 6.68 13.82
CA MET A 19 -13.95 6.83 15.19
C MET A 19 -14.83 7.72 16.07
N ARG A 20 -15.54 8.71 15.51
CA ARG A 20 -16.57 9.47 16.23
C ARG A 20 -17.78 8.61 16.59
N LYS A 21 -18.17 7.72 15.69
CA LYS A 21 -19.26 6.77 15.89
C LYS A 21 -18.93 5.76 16.99
N GLU A 22 -17.71 5.22 17.00
CA GLU A 22 -17.23 4.34 18.06
C GLU A 22 -17.08 5.03 19.42
N ARG A 23 -16.56 6.27 19.45
CA ARG A 23 -16.48 7.06 20.68
C ARG A 23 -17.85 7.38 21.28
N ARG A 24 -18.86 7.59 20.44
CA ARG A 24 -20.25 7.77 20.91
C ARG A 24 -20.81 6.48 21.52
N TRP A 25 -20.54 5.34 20.91
CA TRP A 25 -20.95 4.03 21.43
C TRP A 25 -20.26 3.69 22.76
N LYS A 26 -18.97 3.94 22.89
CA LYS A 26 -18.22 3.72 24.13
C LYS A 26 -18.73 4.62 25.27
N LYS A 27 -19.11 5.88 24.99
CA LYS A 27 -19.73 6.76 25.97
C LYS A 27 -21.12 6.31 26.38
N VAL A 28 -21.92 5.75 25.49
CA VAL A 28 -23.25 5.20 25.80
C VAL A 28 -23.13 3.92 26.63
N LEU A 29 -22.16 3.04 26.30
CA LEU A 29 -21.89 1.83 27.07
C LEU A 29 -21.36 2.15 28.48
N SER A 30 -20.46 3.12 28.63
CA SER A 30 -19.95 3.52 29.94
C SER A 30 -21.03 4.19 30.81
N ALA A 31 -21.95 4.93 30.22
CA ALA A 31 -23.10 5.52 30.94
C ALA A 31 -24.09 4.44 31.40
N LEU A 32 -24.28 3.37 30.62
CA LEU A 32 -25.12 2.23 30.98
C LEU A 32 -24.51 1.39 32.12
N VAL A 33 -23.18 1.19 32.12
CA VAL A 33 -22.47 0.48 33.19
C VAL A 33 -22.47 1.27 34.49
N LEU A 34 -22.34 2.62 34.47
CA LEU A 34 -22.45 3.45 35.67
C LEU A 34 -23.85 3.45 36.25
N ALA A 35 -24.90 3.38 35.43
CA ALA A 35 -26.29 3.32 35.91
C ALA A 35 -26.64 1.97 36.56
N ALA A 36 -25.99 0.87 36.16
CA ALA A 36 -26.11 -0.44 36.78
C ALA A 36 -25.38 -0.58 38.12
N ALA A 37 -24.30 0.19 38.34
CA ALA A 37 -23.49 0.13 39.56
C ALA A 37 -24.10 0.92 40.76
N MET A 38 -25.07 1.80 40.53
CA MET A 38 -25.72 2.57 41.61
C MET A 38 -26.98 1.90 42.19
N GLY A 39 -27.33 0.71 41.72
CA GLY A 39 -28.53 0.00 42.15
C GLY A 39 -28.37 -1.06 43.27
N VAL A 40 -27.15 -1.28 43.79
CA VAL A 40 -26.93 -2.37 44.80
C VAL A 40 -26.10 -1.87 45.97
N THR A 41 -26.56 -0.88 46.70
CA THR A 41 -26.04 -0.58 48.04
C THR A 41 -27.15 -0.16 49.00
N ALA A 42 -27.90 -1.12 49.43
CA ALA A 42 -28.64 -1.06 50.69
C ALA A 42 -29.01 -2.50 51.08
N VAL A 43 -28.26 -3.10 51.97
CA VAL A 43 -28.67 -3.93 53.11
C VAL A 43 -27.46 -4.74 53.63
N GLY A 44 -27.17 -4.61 54.93
CA GLY A 44 -26.50 -5.63 55.68
C GLY A 44 -25.31 -5.22 56.52
N CYS A 45 -25.61 -4.63 57.65
CA CYS A 45 -24.73 -4.55 58.84
C CYS A 45 -24.57 -5.95 59.45
N GLY A 46 -23.36 -6.34 59.93
CA GLY A 46 -23.14 -7.57 60.67
C GLY A 46 -21.69 -7.84 61.01
N THR A 47 -21.36 -7.59 62.19
CA THR A 47 -20.16 -7.72 63.04
C THR A 47 -19.27 -8.92 62.86
N SER A 48 -17.96 -8.65 63.17
CA SER A 48 -17.06 -9.40 64.05
C SER A 48 -16.10 -10.45 63.50
N GLY A 49 -14.81 -10.19 63.70
CA GLY A 49 -13.88 -11.18 64.27
C GLY A 49 -12.80 -11.77 63.38
N GLY A 50 -11.58 -11.24 63.50
CA GLY A 50 -10.43 -12.10 63.84
C GLY A 50 -9.51 -12.67 62.73
N ASN A 51 -8.37 -12.06 62.64
CA ASN A 51 -7.02 -12.65 62.66
C ASN A 51 -6.32 -13.26 61.42
N THR A 52 -5.23 -12.58 61.12
CA THR A 52 -3.87 -13.01 60.68
C THR A 52 -3.68 -14.02 59.55
N GLY A 53 -2.93 -13.57 58.56
CA GLY A 53 -2.22 -14.47 57.64
C GLY A 53 -1.54 -13.71 56.49
N SER A 54 -0.24 -13.53 56.64
CA SER A 54 0.77 -12.91 55.79
C SER A 54 0.68 -13.11 54.25
N GLN A 55 0.87 -12.03 53.55
CA GLN A 55 1.63 -11.71 52.32
C GLN A 55 2.20 -12.84 51.44
N PRO A 56 2.36 -12.67 50.09
CA PRO A 56 3.21 -11.59 49.59
C PRO A 56 2.61 -10.79 48.40
N GLN A 57 3.08 -9.55 48.34
CA GLN A 57 3.04 -8.61 47.28
C GLN A 57 3.44 -9.18 45.91
N GLY A 58 2.67 -8.86 44.92
CA GLY A 58 3.05 -8.84 43.52
C GLY A 58 2.50 -7.57 42.92
N GLU A 59 3.18 -6.44 43.15
CA GLU A 59 3.00 -5.22 42.39
C GLU A 59 3.41 -5.50 40.96
N ASN A 60 2.46 -5.54 40.05
CA ASN A 60 2.67 -5.27 38.66
C ASN A 60 1.84 -4.03 38.32
N ALA A 61 2.38 -2.88 38.72
CA ALA A 61 1.97 -1.60 38.16
C ALA A 61 2.43 -1.60 36.71
N ALA A 62 1.55 -1.99 35.80
CA ALA A 62 1.69 -1.60 34.40
C ALA A 62 1.59 -0.07 34.37
N ALA A 63 2.75 0.59 34.34
CA ALA A 63 2.84 1.98 33.98
C ALA A 63 2.29 2.10 32.55
N THR A 64 1.05 2.56 32.46
CA THR A 64 0.53 3.06 31.19
C THR A 64 1.25 4.38 30.96
N GLU A 65 2.41 4.34 30.30
CA GLU A 65 2.99 5.50 29.67
C GLU A 65 1.95 5.99 28.64
N THR A 66 1.22 7.02 29.00
CA THR A 66 0.50 7.82 28.02
C THR A 66 1.57 8.53 27.20
N ALA A 67 2.02 7.91 26.12
CA ALA A 67 2.79 8.58 25.11
C ALA A 67 1.95 9.79 24.68
N GLU A 68 2.46 10.99 24.86
CA GLU A 68 1.93 12.19 24.23
C GLU A 68 2.04 11.96 22.71
N VAL A 69 0.92 11.65 22.08
CA VAL A 69 0.83 11.51 20.63
C VAL A 69 0.96 12.92 20.08
N SER A 70 2.10 13.25 19.46
CA SER A 70 2.19 14.46 18.67
C SER A 70 1.21 14.32 17.50
N ASP A 71 0.45 15.37 17.20
CA ASP A 71 -0.57 15.35 16.14
C ASP A 71 0.01 15.12 14.73
N ASP A 72 1.35 15.05 14.62
CA ASP A 72 2.10 14.93 13.37
C ASP A 72 2.58 13.50 13.06
N ILE A 73 2.41 12.56 14.00
CA ILE A 73 2.92 11.18 13.86
C ILE A 73 1.76 10.19 13.81
N VAL A 74 1.68 9.42 12.73
CA VAL A 74 0.78 8.27 12.60
C VAL A 74 1.55 6.98 12.89
N ASN A 75 1.16 6.26 13.94
CA ASN A 75 1.73 4.96 14.28
C ASN A 75 0.87 3.84 13.67
N ILE A 76 1.45 3.09 12.73
CA ILE A 76 0.79 1.97 12.07
C ILE A 76 1.37 0.67 12.63
N GLY A 77 0.52 -0.12 13.32
CA GLY A 77 0.89 -1.44 13.80
C GLY A 77 0.79 -2.48 12.69
N VAL A 78 1.84 -3.25 12.47
CA VAL A 78 1.89 -4.35 11.51
C VAL A 78 2.25 -5.66 12.22
N THR A 79 1.82 -6.79 11.65
CA THR A 79 2.05 -8.12 12.23
C THR A 79 3.33 -8.77 11.75
N ASN A 80 3.87 -8.32 10.62
CA ASN A 80 5.08 -8.87 10.00
C ASN A 80 6.16 -7.80 9.91
N THR A 81 7.40 -8.25 9.83
CA THR A 81 8.56 -7.37 9.65
C THR A 81 8.51 -6.77 8.24
N LEU A 82 8.84 -5.49 8.13
CA LEU A 82 9.11 -4.85 6.85
C LEU A 82 10.40 -5.44 6.25
N GLY A 83 10.31 -6.01 5.06
CA GLY A 83 11.45 -6.60 4.36
C GLY A 83 12.18 -5.60 3.47
N THR A 84 11.42 -4.80 2.72
CA THR A 84 11.97 -3.81 1.79
C THR A 84 10.96 -2.71 1.50
N LEU A 85 11.45 -1.51 1.19
CA LEU A 85 10.68 -0.40 0.61
C LEU A 85 10.91 -0.26 -0.90
N ASN A 86 11.78 -1.10 -1.47
CA ASN A 86 12.06 -1.10 -2.90
C ASN A 86 10.98 -1.87 -3.68
N PRO A 87 10.16 -1.22 -4.54
CA PRO A 87 9.12 -1.88 -5.30
C PRO A 87 9.64 -2.98 -6.23
N LEU A 88 10.87 -2.85 -6.72
CA LEU A 88 11.50 -3.85 -7.60
C LEU A 88 11.76 -5.18 -6.89
N LEU A 89 11.87 -5.17 -5.55
CA LEU A 89 12.15 -6.34 -4.72
C LEU A 89 10.94 -6.74 -3.86
N MET A 90 9.80 -6.09 -4.08
CA MET A 90 8.59 -6.34 -3.29
C MET A 90 8.14 -7.79 -3.49
N ASP A 91 7.94 -8.47 -2.37
CA ASP A 91 7.30 -9.76 -2.31
C ASP A 91 5.78 -9.64 -2.09
N GLY A 92 5.07 -10.75 -2.08
CA GLY A 92 3.63 -10.78 -1.81
C GLY A 92 3.23 -10.47 -0.36
N GLY A 93 4.17 -10.02 0.50
CA GLY A 93 3.94 -9.73 1.91
C GLY A 93 3.10 -8.46 2.11
N GLU A 94 2.02 -8.56 2.88
CA GLU A 94 1.10 -7.45 3.12
C GLU A 94 1.79 -6.21 3.71
N THR A 95 2.75 -6.39 4.63
CA THR A 95 3.47 -5.26 5.26
C THR A 95 4.29 -4.48 4.25
N ASN A 96 5.03 -5.18 3.36
CA ASN A 96 5.82 -4.56 2.31
C ASN A 96 4.91 -3.80 1.32
N LYS A 97 3.81 -4.42 0.91
CA LYS A 97 2.81 -3.84 0.02
C LYS A 97 2.23 -2.54 0.59
N TYR A 98 1.76 -2.54 1.84
CA TYR A 98 1.20 -1.34 2.45
C TYR A 98 2.25 -0.24 2.66
N ALA A 99 3.46 -0.60 3.09
CA ALA A 99 4.53 0.39 3.26
C ALA A 99 4.93 1.02 1.92
N THR A 100 5.05 0.21 0.87
CA THR A 100 5.42 0.67 -0.47
C THR A 100 4.33 1.55 -1.10
N SER A 101 3.04 1.22 -0.89
CA SER A 101 1.92 2.03 -1.40
C SER A 101 1.78 3.41 -0.75
N LEU A 102 2.44 3.64 0.40
CA LEU A 102 2.53 4.99 0.99
C LEU A 102 3.53 5.89 0.25
N MET A 103 4.43 5.32 -0.52
CA MET A 103 5.53 6.02 -1.20
C MET A 103 5.35 6.06 -2.72
N PHE A 104 4.83 4.99 -3.30
CA PHE A 104 4.68 4.80 -4.74
C PHE A 104 3.23 4.48 -5.09
N LEU A 105 2.75 5.05 -6.18
CA LEU A 105 1.40 4.79 -6.68
C LEU A 105 1.44 3.75 -7.82
N PRO A 106 0.43 2.85 -7.85
CA PRO A 106 0.21 1.98 -9.00
C PRO A 106 -0.49 2.73 -10.13
N LEU A 107 -0.71 2.06 -11.26
CA LEU A 107 -1.49 2.64 -12.36
C LEU A 107 -2.97 2.79 -11.97
N VAL A 108 -3.53 1.80 -11.29
CA VAL A 108 -4.91 1.79 -10.80
C VAL A 108 -4.98 1.22 -9.39
N GLU A 109 -6.00 1.58 -8.64
CA GLU A 109 -6.31 1.03 -7.33
C GLU A 109 -7.73 0.44 -7.29
N LEU A 110 -7.97 -0.48 -6.35
CA LEU A 110 -9.30 -1.07 -6.10
C LEU A 110 -9.96 -0.32 -4.94
N ASN A 111 -11.05 0.38 -5.22
CA ASN A 111 -11.78 1.15 -4.22
C ASN A 111 -12.62 0.25 -3.27
N SER A 112 -13.25 0.87 -2.29
CA SER A 112 -14.10 0.18 -1.30
C SER A 112 -15.36 -0.49 -1.90
N ASN A 113 -15.75 -0.11 -3.12
CA ASN A 113 -16.87 -0.71 -3.85
C ASN A 113 -16.43 -1.88 -4.74
N LEU A 114 -15.15 -2.24 -4.70
CA LEU A 114 -14.50 -3.25 -5.55
C LEU A 114 -14.51 -2.86 -7.04
N GLU A 115 -14.39 -1.57 -7.33
CA GLU A 115 -14.22 -1.01 -8.66
C GLU A 115 -12.80 -0.50 -8.81
N PHE A 116 -12.20 -0.63 -10.02
CA PHE A 116 -10.89 -0.06 -10.29
C PHE A 116 -11.03 1.43 -10.57
N GLU A 117 -10.20 2.21 -9.89
CA GLU A 117 -10.05 3.65 -10.08
C GLU A 117 -8.61 3.95 -10.50
N GLY A 118 -8.44 4.94 -11.36
CA GLY A 118 -7.11 5.38 -11.79
C GLY A 118 -6.38 6.10 -10.66
N GLU A 119 -5.08 5.76 -10.49
CA GLU A 119 -4.15 6.47 -9.61
C GLU A 119 -3.16 7.29 -10.45
N ILE A 120 -2.19 6.64 -11.10
CA ILE A 120 -1.32 7.29 -12.10
C ILE A 120 -2.03 7.33 -13.46
N ALA A 121 -2.79 6.29 -13.81
CA ALA A 121 -3.59 6.28 -15.03
C ALA A 121 -4.90 7.02 -14.83
N ASP A 122 -5.33 7.78 -15.82
CA ASP A 122 -6.69 8.32 -15.88
C ASP A 122 -7.65 7.31 -16.52
N SER A 123 -7.16 6.41 -17.38
CA SER A 123 -7.95 5.35 -17.99
C SER A 123 -7.14 4.12 -18.39
N VAL A 124 -7.81 2.97 -18.37
CA VAL A 124 -7.32 1.70 -18.92
C VAL A 124 -8.40 1.14 -19.83
N THR A 125 -8.04 0.85 -21.08
CA THR A 125 -9.00 0.37 -22.09
C THR A 125 -8.44 -0.78 -22.90
N THR A 126 -9.33 -1.57 -23.51
CA THR A 126 -8.98 -2.60 -24.50
C THR A 126 -10.14 -2.79 -25.45
N GLU A 127 -9.85 -3.03 -26.74
CA GLU A 127 -10.86 -3.37 -27.74
C GLU A 127 -10.89 -4.87 -28.07
N ASP A 128 -9.78 -5.57 -27.81
CA ASP A 128 -9.56 -6.94 -28.25
C ASP A 128 -9.17 -7.90 -27.12
N ASN A 129 -9.16 -7.43 -25.85
CA ASN A 129 -8.74 -8.19 -24.68
C ASN A 129 -7.28 -8.70 -24.73
N LYS A 130 -6.49 -8.18 -25.65
CA LYS A 130 -5.07 -8.53 -25.83
C LYS A 130 -4.16 -7.31 -25.76
N ASN A 131 -4.61 -6.18 -26.34
CA ASN A 131 -3.93 -4.91 -26.29
C ASN A 131 -4.63 -4.01 -25.27
N PHE A 132 -3.94 -3.65 -24.21
CA PHE A 132 -4.44 -2.76 -23.15
C PHE A 132 -3.74 -1.41 -23.29
N ILE A 133 -4.53 -0.37 -23.40
CA ILE A 133 -4.05 1.00 -23.50
C ILE A 133 -4.24 1.67 -22.14
N VAL A 134 -3.16 2.09 -21.54
CA VAL A 134 -3.11 2.84 -20.29
C VAL A 134 -2.78 4.27 -20.61
N HIS A 135 -3.67 5.18 -20.27
CA HIS A 135 -3.44 6.62 -20.42
C HIS A 135 -3.08 7.22 -19.07
N ILE A 136 -1.95 7.88 -18.97
CA ILE A 136 -1.43 8.52 -17.75
C ILE A 136 -2.13 9.86 -17.56
N ASP A 137 -2.58 10.18 -16.33
CA ASP A 137 -3.19 11.48 -16.01
C ASP A 137 -2.16 12.60 -16.26
N GLU A 138 -2.54 13.58 -17.07
CA GLU A 138 -1.70 14.74 -17.39
C GLU A 138 -1.25 15.54 -16.15
N LYS A 139 -1.94 15.37 -15.02
CA LYS A 139 -1.61 16.02 -13.74
C LYS A 139 -0.66 15.18 -12.88
N ALA A 140 -0.43 13.92 -13.26
CA ALA A 140 0.46 13.05 -12.52
C ALA A 140 1.90 13.61 -12.57
N SER A 141 2.51 13.76 -11.40
CA SER A 141 3.86 14.29 -11.26
C SER A 141 4.57 13.71 -10.05
N TRP A 142 5.86 13.56 -10.16
CA TRP A 142 6.74 13.19 -9.07
C TRP A 142 6.82 14.28 -7.99
N SER A 143 7.36 13.96 -6.83
CA SER A 143 7.49 14.90 -5.71
C SER A 143 8.45 16.06 -5.98
N ASP A 144 9.35 15.91 -6.93
CA ASP A 144 10.29 16.94 -7.39
C ASP A 144 9.68 17.87 -8.46
N GLY A 145 8.48 17.56 -8.94
CA GLY A 145 7.72 18.34 -9.91
C GLY A 145 7.85 17.89 -11.36
N GLU A 146 8.72 16.90 -11.65
CA GLU A 146 8.78 16.28 -12.96
C GLU A 146 7.50 15.52 -13.27
N LYS A 147 7.11 15.45 -14.54
CA LYS A 147 5.94 14.72 -15.01
C LYS A 147 6.16 13.21 -14.92
N ILE A 148 5.11 12.48 -14.53
CA ILE A 148 5.09 11.03 -14.74
C ILE A 148 4.75 10.77 -16.20
N THR A 149 5.56 9.95 -16.87
CA THR A 149 5.44 9.67 -18.29
C THR A 149 5.29 8.18 -18.57
N ALA A 150 4.90 7.86 -19.80
CA ALA A 150 4.87 6.49 -20.32
C ALA A 150 6.24 5.81 -20.21
N ASP A 151 7.33 6.58 -20.37
CA ASP A 151 8.69 6.08 -20.22
C ASP A 151 9.02 5.61 -18.81
N ASP A 152 8.47 6.25 -17.75
CA ASP A 152 8.64 5.79 -16.37
C ASP A 152 7.98 4.42 -16.16
N VAL A 153 6.79 4.22 -16.74
CA VAL A 153 6.05 2.95 -16.67
C VAL A 153 6.80 1.84 -17.40
N VAL A 154 7.23 2.10 -18.64
CA VAL A 154 7.99 1.14 -19.46
C VAL A 154 9.33 0.79 -18.80
N TYR A 155 10.04 1.80 -18.29
CA TYR A 155 11.29 1.59 -17.56
C TYR A 155 11.09 0.71 -16.32
N THR A 156 10.05 0.99 -15.54
CA THR A 156 9.72 0.20 -14.34
C THR A 156 9.44 -1.26 -14.70
N ALA A 157 8.61 -1.49 -15.72
CA ALA A 157 8.30 -2.83 -16.20
C ALA A 157 9.55 -3.60 -16.66
N LEU A 158 10.45 -2.91 -17.39
CA LEU A 158 11.71 -3.48 -17.85
C LEU A 158 12.62 -3.89 -16.66
N ARG A 159 12.67 -3.08 -15.60
CA ARG A 159 13.43 -3.45 -14.38
C ARG A 159 12.79 -4.60 -13.62
N LEU A 160 11.45 -4.62 -13.50
CA LEU A 160 10.73 -5.73 -12.85
C LEU A 160 10.91 -7.06 -13.57
N THR A 161 11.08 -7.05 -14.89
CA THR A 161 11.30 -8.26 -15.70
C THR A 161 12.78 -8.60 -15.90
N SER A 162 13.70 -7.83 -15.33
CA SER A 162 15.14 -8.12 -15.44
C SER A 162 15.52 -9.37 -14.62
N PRO A 163 16.23 -10.33 -15.20
CA PRO A 163 16.76 -11.48 -14.47
C PRO A 163 17.80 -11.08 -13.41
N VAL A 164 18.44 -9.92 -13.58
CA VAL A 164 19.39 -9.36 -12.59
C VAL A 164 18.66 -8.92 -11.34
N ILE A 165 17.54 -8.23 -11.47
CA ILE A 165 16.65 -7.87 -10.34
C ILE A 165 16.09 -9.14 -9.69
N GLY A 166 15.65 -10.12 -10.49
CA GLY A 166 15.27 -11.43 -10.02
C GLY A 166 13.97 -11.47 -9.20
N ASN A 167 13.05 -10.53 -9.44
CA ASN A 167 11.75 -10.53 -8.75
C ASN A 167 10.84 -11.63 -9.30
N THR A 168 10.59 -12.66 -8.51
CA THR A 168 9.71 -13.79 -8.86
C THR A 168 8.28 -13.63 -8.35
N SER A 169 7.98 -12.57 -7.61
CA SER A 169 6.64 -12.31 -7.06
C SER A 169 5.74 -11.58 -8.04
N MET A 170 6.33 -10.80 -8.95
CA MET A 170 5.65 -10.04 -10.00
C MET A 170 5.88 -10.72 -11.35
N MET A 171 5.06 -11.73 -11.66
CA MET A 171 5.29 -12.58 -12.85
C MET A 171 4.66 -11.98 -14.11
N TYR A 172 5.45 -11.31 -14.92
CA TYR A 172 5.04 -10.66 -16.17
C TYR A 172 5.09 -11.59 -17.41
N TYR A 173 5.18 -12.89 -17.22
CA TYR A 173 5.29 -13.90 -18.30
C TYR A 173 4.16 -13.84 -19.35
N VAL A 174 3.05 -13.18 -19.03
CA VAL A 174 1.90 -13.04 -19.94
C VAL A 174 2.13 -12.03 -21.06
N PHE A 175 3.12 -11.13 -20.93
CA PHE A 175 3.38 -10.09 -21.93
C PHE A 175 4.32 -10.60 -23.02
N GLU A 176 4.08 -10.15 -24.27
CA GLU A 176 4.96 -10.42 -25.39
C GLU A 176 6.40 -9.94 -25.08
N GLY A 177 7.41 -10.73 -25.42
CA GLY A 177 8.81 -10.42 -25.16
C GLY A 177 9.31 -10.76 -23.75
N VAL A 178 8.45 -11.30 -22.88
CA VAL A 178 8.86 -11.82 -21.57
C VAL A 178 8.83 -13.34 -21.60
N GLY A 179 9.87 -14.00 -21.05
CA GLY A 179 9.96 -15.45 -20.98
C GLY A 179 8.90 -16.08 -20.08
N ASP A 180 8.73 -17.41 -20.17
CA ASP A 180 7.76 -18.14 -19.33
C ASP A 180 8.19 -18.18 -17.85
N ASP A 181 9.44 -17.86 -17.56
CA ASP A 181 10.00 -17.68 -16.23
C ASP A 181 9.71 -16.28 -15.63
N GLY A 182 9.07 -15.40 -16.41
CA GLY A 182 8.72 -14.04 -16.01
C GLY A 182 9.80 -13.01 -16.28
N PHE A 183 10.90 -13.37 -16.94
CA PHE A 183 12.02 -12.48 -17.21
C PHE A 183 12.20 -12.19 -18.70
N THR A 184 12.78 -11.04 -18.99
CA THR A 184 13.35 -10.71 -20.29
C THR A 184 14.71 -11.36 -20.45
N GLU A 185 15.30 -11.32 -21.66
CA GLU A 185 16.70 -11.67 -21.82
C GLU A 185 17.59 -10.72 -20.99
N GLU A 186 18.73 -11.24 -20.49
CA GLU A 186 19.68 -10.41 -19.75
C GLU A 186 20.21 -9.27 -20.63
N GLY A 187 20.14 -8.06 -20.11
CA GLY A 187 20.54 -6.86 -20.85
C GLY A 187 19.53 -6.36 -21.89
N ALA A 188 18.28 -6.84 -21.84
CA ALA A 188 17.21 -6.32 -22.68
C ALA A 188 17.02 -4.80 -22.45
N GLU A 189 16.88 -4.05 -23.54
CA GLU A 189 16.65 -2.61 -23.52
C GLU A 189 15.15 -2.25 -23.70
N SER A 190 14.31 -3.22 -24.02
CA SER A 190 12.88 -3.05 -24.24
C SER A 190 12.11 -4.35 -24.03
N ILE A 191 10.78 -4.23 -23.89
CA ILE A 191 9.85 -5.35 -23.86
C ILE A 191 8.91 -5.24 -25.06
N ASP A 192 8.80 -6.28 -25.87
CA ASP A 192 7.95 -6.23 -27.07
C ASP A 192 6.48 -5.97 -26.75
N GLY A 193 6.01 -6.47 -25.62
CA GLY A 193 4.63 -6.30 -25.17
C GLY A 193 4.37 -5.09 -24.29
N ILE A 194 5.35 -4.22 -24.01
CA ILE A 194 5.13 -3.03 -23.16
C ILE A 194 5.86 -1.84 -23.79
N LYS A 195 5.10 -0.91 -24.35
CA LYS A 195 5.64 0.20 -25.16
C LYS A 195 4.98 1.53 -24.85
N ALA A 196 5.77 2.57 -24.75
CA ALA A 196 5.27 3.94 -24.81
C ALA A 196 4.82 4.23 -26.26
N ILE A 197 3.59 4.65 -26.43
CA ILE A 197 3.03 5.10 -27.73
C ILE A 197 3.29 6.59 -27.91
N ASP A 198 3.17 7.32 -26.83
CA ASP A 198 3.52 8.73 -26.68
C ASP A 198 3.87 9.01 -25.20
N ASP A 199 4.10 10.27 -24.84
CA ASP A 199 4.54 10.65 -23.49
C ASP A 199 3.54 10.25 -22.38
N ALA A 200 2.26 10.08 -22.70
CA ALA A 200 1.19 9.79 -21.75
C ALA A 200 0.51 8.44 -21.98
N THR A 201 0.88 7.69 -23.01
CA THR A 201 0.17 6.47 -23.39
C THR A 201 1.10 5.26 -23.42
N VAL A 202 0.77 4.23 -22.64
CA VAL A 202 1.46 2.93 -22.63
C VAL A 202 0.55 1.88 -23.21
N GLN A 203 1.06 1.07 -24.12
CA GLN A 203 0.41 -0.14 -24.60
C GLN A 203 1.04 -1.35 -23.94
N PHE A 204 0.18 -2.21 -23.37
CA PHE A 204 0.52 -3.54 -22.91
C PHE A 204 -0.10 -4.57 -23.84
N THR A 205 0.72 -5.45 -24.41
CA THR A 205 0.28 -6.53 -25.30
C THR A 205 0.54 -7.88 -24.64
N THR A 206 -0.50 -8.68 -24.46
CA THR A 206 -0.40 -10.00 -23.85
C THR A 206 -0.30 -11.10 -24.91
N LYS A 207 0.33 -12.22 -24.56
CA LYS A 207 0.46 -13.41 -25.42
C LYS A 207 -0.92 -14.02 -25.74
N GLU A 208 -1.79 -14.06 -24.72
CA GLU A 208 -3.15 -14.60 -24.81
C GLU A 208 -4.16 -13.55 -24.38
N GLU A 209 -5.41 -13.71 -24.79
CA GLU A 209 -6.51 -12.82 -24.40
C GLU A 209 -6.78 -12.92 -22.87
N MET A 210 -7.02 -11.78 -22.22
CA MET A 210 -7.49 -11.71 -20.85
C MET A 210 -8.50 -10.57 -20.68
N SER A 211 -9.39 -10.67 -19.68
CA SER A 211 -10.33 -9.59 -19.42
C SER A 211 -9.63 -8.33 -18.90
N LEU A 212 -10.22 -7.14 -19.15
CA LEU A 212 -9.75 -5.88 -18.59
C LEU A 212 -9.59 -5.97 -17.08
N THR A 213 -10.58 -6.49 -16.39
CA THR A 213 -10.55 -6.68 -14.93
C THR A 213 -9.39 -7.57 -14.47
N THR A 214 -9.02 -8.59 -15.26
CA THR A 214 -7.86 -9.44 -14.93
C THR A 214 -6.57 -8.66 -15.09
N PHE A 215 -6.43 -7.86 -16.15
CA PHE A 215 -5.27 -7.00 -16.37
C PHE A 215 -5.12 -5.97 -15.24
N GLU A 216 -6.19 -5.27 -14.89
CA GLU A 216 -6.20 -4.29 -13.80
C GLU A 216 -5.84 -4.93 -12.46
N ASN A 217 -6.49 -6.06 -12.14
CA ASN A 217 -6.29 -6.73 -10.84
C ASN A 217 -4.92 -7.40 -10.69
N SER A 218 -4.33 -7.90 -11.74
CA SER A 218 -3.12 -8.72 -11.66
C SER A 218 -1.83 -7.96 -12.01
N TYR A 219 -1.95 -6.87 -12.78
CA TYR A 219 -0.79 -6.14 -13.30
C TYR A 219 -0.86 -4.65 -12.99
N ALA A 220 -1.89 -3.93 -13.44
CA ALA A 220 -1.94 -2.47 -13.33
C ALA A 220 -1.94 -1.96 -11.87
N ARG A 221 -2.61 -2.66 -10.95
CA ARG A 221 -2.63 -2.30 -9.52
C ARG A 221 -1.37 -2.65 -8.74
N TYR A 222 -0.45 -3.40 -9.33
CA TYR A 222 0.80 -3.81 -8.67
C TYR A 222 2.04 -3.20 -9.31
N LEU A 223 1.90 -2.55 -10.46
CA LEU A 223 3.01 -1.85 -11.10
C LEU A 223 3.18 -0.50 -10.41
N MET A 224 4.02 -0.46 -9.39
CA MET A 224 4.44 0.75 -8.68
C MET A 224 5.45 1.48 -9.55
N THR A 225 5.00 2.51 -10.27
CA THR A 225 5.84 3.26 -11.20
C THR A 225 6.98 3.97 -10.49
N LEU A 226 8.16 3.94 -11.08
CA LEU A 226 9.39 4.51 -10.54
C LEU A 226 9.88 5.68 -11.41
N PRO A 227 10.50 6.72 -10.81
CA PRO A 227 11.01 7.88 -11.53
C PRO A 227 12.28 7.52 -12.30
N LYS A 228 12.15 7.26 -13.62
CA LYS A 228 13.26 6.90 -14.50
C LYS A 228 14.41 7.91 -14.38
N HIS A 229 14.11 9.21 -14.43
CA HIS A 229 15.11 10.29 -14.37
C HIS A 229 15.97 10.29 -13.10
N VAL A 230 15.46 9.69 -12.00
CA VAL A 230 16.21 9.56 -10.75
C VAL A 230 17.00 8.26 -10.72
N ILE A 231 16.38 7.14 -11.11
CA ILE A 231 16.98 5.82 -10.88
C ILE A 231 17.74 5.25 -12.07
N GLU A 232 17.66 5.82 -13.27
CA GLU A 232 18.40 5.34 -14.45
C GLU A 232 19.93 5.46 -14.32
N GLN A 233 20.42 6.26 -13.38
CA GLN A 233 21.85 6.38 -13.08
C GLN A 233 22.44 5.13 -12.40
N TYR A 234 21.59 4.27 -11.82
CA TYR A 234 22.00 3.04 -11.15
C TYR A 234 22.01 1.87 -12.13
N THR A 235 22.99 1.00 -12.02
CA THR A 235 22.93 -0.32 -12.65
C THR A 235 21.86 -1.18 -11.99
N GLU A 236 21.42 -2.26 -12.65
CA GLU A 236 20.41 -3.17 -12.09
C GLU A 236 20.85 -3.80 -10.77
N GLU A 237 22.14 -4.13 -10.62
CA GLU A 237 22.68 -4.62 -9.34
C GLU A 237 22.65 -3.54 -8.25
N GLU A 238 22.98 -2.29 -8.58
CA GLU A 238 22.93 -1.19 -7.63
C GLU A 238 21.48 -0.88 -7.20
N LEU A 239 20.51 -1.01 -8.11
CA LEU A 239 19.09 -0.83 -7.80
C LEU A 239 18.59 -1.77 -6.68
N LYS A 240 19.18 -2.95 -6.51
CA LYS A 240 18.79 -3.90 -5.46
C LYS A 240 19.12 -3.39 -4.06
N THR A 241 20.09 -2.51 -3.92
CA THR A 241 20.57 -2.00 -2.63
C THR A 241 20.64 -0.48 -2.56
N ALA A 242 20.06 0.22 -3.54
CA ALA A 242 20.10 1.68 -3.60
C ALA A 242 19.45 2.29 -2.34
N GLU A 243 20.20 3.15 -1.66
CA GLU A 243 19.71 3.85 -0.46
C GLU A 243 18.51 4.77 -0.77
N TRP A 244 18.36 5.17 -2.02
CA TRP A 244 17.24 6.00 -2.47
C TRP A 244 15.87 5.43 -2.08
N PHE A 245 15.72 4.10 -2.04
CA PHE A 245 14.47 3.46 -1.62
C PHE A 245 14.22 3.48 -0.10
N ASN A 246 15.16 3.96 0.70
CA ASN A 246 15.09 3.94 2.16
C ASN A 246 14.88 5.34 2.78
N HIS A 247 14.62 6.35 1.95
CA HIS A 247 14.51 7.75 2.39
C HIS A 247 13.17 8.39 2.02
#